data_cc3857f4da4a283868a9898431381593
#
_entry.id   cc3857f4da4a283868a9898431381593
#
_cell.length_a   1.000
_cell.length_b   1.000
_cell.length_c   1.000
_cell.angle_alpha   90.00
_cell.angle_beta   90.00
_cell.angle_gamma   90.00
#
_symmetry.space_group_name_H-M   'P 1'
#
loop_
_entity.id
_entity.type
_entity.pdbx_description
1 polymer ?
#
loop_
_entity_poly.entity_id
_entity_poly.type
_entity_poly.pdbx_seq_one_letter_code
_entity_poly.pdbx_strand_id
1 'polypeptide(L)'
;YRIGVTPTLGPYLLPQVLPEIHKRFQALRLFVREGVPAELSQDLRSAKHDLILSTQPIAESGLDVSPLFRESLKLVLPLDHRLASKDVINRMDLVGEEVLTLDEHHLYHRQVTELCQTLGANTRRDFEGTSLDTLRQMVVMGMGITFLPALYVASEIRETDPLRVADVFGVNMYRDHALAWRSRS
;
A
#
# COMPACT_ATOMS: atom_id res chain seq x y z
N TYR A 1 -9.82 -18.85 12.55
CA TYR A 1 -8.91 -17.75 12.88
C TYR A 1 -9.46 -16.44 12.36
N ARG A 2 -9.28 -15.39 13.15
CA ARG A 2 -9.68 -14.02 12.82
C ARG A 2 -8.43 -13.24 12.41
N ILE A 3 -8.43 -12.74 11.18
CA ILE A 3 -7.28 -12.05 10.58
C ILE A 3 -7.64 -10.59 10.38
N GLY A 4 -6.82 -9.70 10.93
CA GLY A 4 -6.85 -8.29 10.60
C GLY A 4 -5.89 -7.98 9.46
N VAL A 5 -6.30 -7.18 8.48
CA VAL A 5 -5.45 -6.78 7.35
C VAL A 5 -5.60 -5.30 7.04
N THR A 6 -4.54 -4.68 6.51
CA THR A 6 -4.64 -3.29 6.05
C THR A 6 -5.34 -3.21 4.69
N PRO A 7 -6.17 -2.17 4.45
CA PRO A 7 -6.93 -2.02 3.20
C PRO A 7 -6.04 -1.88 1.95
N THR A 8 -4.81 -1.41 2.14
CA THR A 8 -3.86 -1.26 1.03
C THR A 8 -3.07 -2.54 0.69
N LEU A 9 -3.31 -3.63 1.41
CA LEU A 9 -2.63 -4.90 1.24
C LEU A 9 -3.60 -6.08 1.10
N GLY A 10 -4.57 -6.18 2.02
CA GLY A 10 -5.47 -7.33 2.12
C GLY A 10 -6.15 -7.71 0.81
N PRO A 11 -6.90 -6.80 0.15
CA PRO A 11 -7.64 -7.09 -1.07
C PRO A 11 -6.76 -7.58 -2.23
N TYR A 12 -5.48 -7.22 -2.24
CA TYR A 12 -4.56 -7.51 -3.35
C TYR A 12 -3.63 -8.69 -3.10
N LEU A 13 -3.40 -9.04 -1.84
CA LEU A 13 -2.59 -10.19 -1.45
C LEU A 13 -3.43 -11.44 -1.20
N LEU A 14 -4.52 -11.33 -0.44
CA LEU A 14 -5.30 -12.48 -0.01
C LEU A 14 -5.86 -13.32 -1.15
N PRO A 15 -6.36 -12.76 -2.27
CA PRO A 15 -6.80 -13.55 -3.41
C PRO A 15 -5.71 -14.44 -4.02
N GLN A 16 -4.44 -14.06 -3.84
CA GLN A 16 -3.31 -14.84 -4.37
C GLN A 16 -2.90 -15.98 -3.44
N VAL A 17 -3.09 -15.84 -2.14
CA VAL A 17 -2.61 -16.81 -1.14
C VAL A 17 -3.70 -17.69 -0.53
N LEU A 18 -4.92 -17.17 -0.37
CA LEU A 18 -6.01 -17.92 0.25
C LEU A 18 -6.44 -19.19 -0.51
N PRO A 19 -6.46 -19.22 -1.86
CA PRO A 19 -6.81 -20.43 -2.59
C PRO A 19 -5.89 -21.62 -2.27
N GLU A 20 -4.59 -21.38 -2.21
CA GLU A 20 -3.62 -22.44 -1.87
C GLU A 20 -3.70 -22.85 -0.40
N ILE A 21 -3.90 -21.90 0.51
CA ILE A 21 -4.11 -22.18 1.93
C ILE A 21 -5.38 -23.04 2.12
N HIS A 22 -6.47 -22.68 1.46
CA HIS A 22 -7.74 -23.41 1.57
C HIS A 22 -7.67 -24.81 0.99
N LYS A 23 -6.96 -24.96 -0.14
CA LYS A 23 -6.71 -26.26 -0.76
C LYS A 23 -5.90 -27.19 0.14
N ARG A 24 -4.88 -26.63 0.83
CA ARG A 24 -4.00 -27.38 1.72
C ARG A 24 -4.63 -27.68 3.08
N PHE A 25 -5.46 -26.76 3.60
CA PHE A 25 -6.05 -26.83 4.93
C PHE A 25 -7.58 -26.66 4.85
N GLN A 26 -8.28 -27.69 4.36
CA GLN A 26 -9.72 -27.63 4.07
C GLN A 26 -10.59 -27.33 5.29
N ALA A 27 -10.15 -27.72 6.50
CA ALA A 27 -10.87 -27.44 7.74
C ALA A 27 -10.61 -26.03 8.31
N LEU A 28 -9.67 -25.30 7.74
CA LEU A 28 -9.31 -23.95 8.21
C LEU A 28 -10.42 -22.95 7.86
N ARG A 29 -10.90 -22.24 8.86
CA ARG A 29 -11.88 -21.14 8.69
C ARG A 29 -11.18 -19.83 9.01
N LEU A 30 -11.15 -18.93 8.03
CA LEU A 30 -10.55 -17.61 8.14
C LEU A 30 -11.63 -16.54 8.05
N PHE A 31 -11.68 -15.67 9.06
CA PHE A 31 -12.52 -14.48 9.08
C PHE A 31 -11.59 -13.27 8.91
N VAL A 32 -11.71 -12.59 7.79
CA VAL A 32 -10.84 -11.45 7.46
C VAL A 32 -11.60 -10.15 7.74
N ARG A 33 -10.92 -9.23 8.41
CA ARG A 33 -11.41 -7.87 8.65
C ARG A 33 -10.34 -6.86 8.27
N GLU A 34 -10.74 -5.85 7.53
CA GLU A 34 -9.89 -4.71 7.21
C GLU A 34 -9.92 -3.66 8.32
N GLY A 35 -8.79 -3.00 8.52
CA GLY A 35 -8.65 -1.91 9.49
C GLY A 35 -7.33 -1.17 9.34
N VAL A 36 -7.26 0.02 9.91
CA VAL A 36 -6.01 0.80 9.95
C VAL A 36 -5.01 0.16 10.94
N PRO A 37 -3.68 0.31 10.74
CA PRO A 37 -2.68 -0.41 11.53
C PRO A 37 -2.82 -0.25 13.05
N ALA A 38 -3.18 0.94 13.53
CA ALA A 38 -3.35 1.19 14.96
C ALA A 38 -4.52 0.38 15.56
N GLU A 39 -5.67 0.35 14.88
CA GLU A 39 -6.83 -0.45 15.29
C GLU A 39 -6.52 -1.94 15.24
N LEU A 40 -5.88 -2.42 14.15
CA LEU A 40 -5.50 -3.82 14.02
C LEU A 40 -4.57 -4.28 15.15
N SER A 41 -3.59 -3.46 15.52
CA SER A 41 -2.67 -3.75 16.61
C SER A 41 -3.39 -3.79 17.96
N GLN A 42 -4.33 -2.88 18.21
CA GLN A 42 -5.17 -2.87 19.40
C GLN A 42 -6.09 -4.10 19.46
N ASP A 43 -6.75 -4.42 18.36
CA ASP A 43 -7.65 -5.56 18.24
C ASP A 43 -6.90 -6.90 18.35
N LEU A 44 -5.65 -6.96 17.90
CA LEU A 44 -4.78 -8.12 18.12
C LEU A 44 -4.46 -8.30 19.61
N ARG A 45 -4.05 -7.22 20.31
CA ARG A 45 -3.76 -7.28 21.76
C ARG A 45 -4.99 -7.65 22.59
N SER A 46 -6.17 -7.15 22.23
CA SER A 46 -7.45 -7.46 22.90
C SER A 46 -8.06 -8.80 22.49
N ALA A 47 -7.34 -9.63 21.74
CA ALA A 47 -7.78 -10.93 21.26
C ALA A 47 -9.01 -10.91 20.35
N LYS A 48 -9.34 -9.78 19.73
CA LYS A 48 -10.36 -9.71 18.68
C LYS A 48 -9.84 -10.29 17.35
N HIS A 49 -8.52 -10.20 17.11
CA HIS A 49 -7.82 -10.90 16.03
C HIS A 49 -6.87 -11.94 16.62
N ASP A 50 -6.63 -13.01 15.88
CA ASP A 50 -5.65 -14.03 16.20
C ASP A 50 -4.29 -13.69 15.60
N LEU A 51 -4.31 -13.03 14.43
CA LEU A 51 -3.14 -12.50 13.74
C LEU A 51 -3.52 -11.28 12.90
N ILE A 52 -2.54 -10.46 12.59
CA ILE A 52 -2.68 -9.34 11.65
C ILE A 52 -1.62 -9.39 10.56
N LEU A 53 -2.01 -8.94 9.38
CA LEU A 53 -1.16 -8.73 8.22
C LEU A 53 -1.12 -7.23 7.94
N SER A 54 0.03 -6.61 8.14
CA SER A 54 0.15 -5.16 8.07
C SER A 54 1.50 -4.73 7.51
N THR A 55 1.57 -3.48 7.10
CA THR A 55 2.82 -2.83 6.72
C THR A 55 3.56 -2.39 7.98
N GLN A 56 4.87 -2.56 8.00
CA GLN A 56 5.74 -2.09 9.07
C GLN A 56 5.88 -0.55 9.09
N PRO A 57 6.14 0.06 10.26
CA PRO A 57 6.41 -0.58 11.53
C PRO A 57 5.13 -1.04 12.26
N ILE A 58 5.20 -2.22 12.90
CA ILE A 58 4.18 -2.73 13.80
C ILE A 58 4.72 -2.56 15.23
N ALA A 59 3.91 -2.02 16.15
CA ALA A 59 4.31 -1.88 17.54
C ALA A 59 4.44 -3.27 18.20
N GLU A 60 5.66 -3.63 18.61
CA GLU A 60 6.03 -4.99 19.01
C GLU A 60 5.69 -5.37 20.46
N SER A 61 5.29 -4.41 21.31
CA SER A 61 5.01 -4.71 22.73
C SER A 61 3.95 -5.82 22.90
N GLY A 62 4.36 -6.99 23.38
CA GLY A 62 3.51 -8.16 23.57
C GLY A 62 3.11 -8.89 22.28
N LEU A 63 3.77 -8.57 21.17
CA LEU A 63 3.54 -9.19 19.87
C LEU A 63 4.82 -9.81 19.31
N ASP A 64 4.68 -10.96 18.69
CA ASP A 64 5.69 -11.53 17.81
C ASP A 64 5.42 -11.02 16.40
N VAL A 65 6.47 -10.55 15.72
CA VAL A 65 6.39 -10.00 14.38
C VAL A 65 7.32 -10.78 13.45
N SER A 66 6.78 -11.28 12.35
CA SER A 66 7.55 -12.00 11.33
C SER A 66 7.50 -11.23 10.01
N PRO A 67 8.64 -10.76 9.50
CA PRO A 67 8.71 -10.18 8.16
C PRO A 67 8.21 -11.17 7.10
N LEU A 68 7.45 -10.69 6.12
CA LEU A 68 6.95 -11.50 5.02
C LEU A 68 7.66 -11.18 3.70
N PHE A 69 7.49 -9.97 3.22
CA PHE A 69 8.08 -9.54 1.95
C PHE A 69 8.15 -8.01 1.86
N ARG A 70 8.95 -7.57 0.93
CA ARG A 70 9.08 -6.17 0.54
C ARG A 70 8.32 -5.92 -0.75
N GLU A 71 7.47 -4.89 -0.76
CA GLU A 71 6.67 -4.49 -1.90
C GLU A 71 7.15 -3.14 -2.43
N SER A 72 7.39 -3.05 -3.74
CA SER A 72 7.71 -1.77 -4.36
C SER A 72 6.48 -0.88 -4.51
N LEU A 73 6.68 0.43 -4.41
CA LEU A 73 5.74 1.44 -4.86
C LEU A 73 6.06 1.81 -6.31
N LYS A 74 5.04 1.94 -7.14
CA LYS A 74 5.15 2.36 -8.54
C LYS A 74 4.62 3.76 -8.70
N LEU A 75 5.33 4.58 -9.46
CA LEU A 75 4.80 5.86 -9.91
C LEU A 75 3.69 5.61 -10.92
N VAL A 76 2.54 6.26 -10.72
CA VAL A 76 1.39 6.19 -11.62
C VAL A 76 0.99 7.61 -12.02
N LEU A 77 0.91 7.85 -13.32
CA LEU A 77 0.65 9.16 -13.91
C LEU A 77 -0.22 9.05 -15.15
N PRO A 78 -0.96 10.12 -15.51
CA PRO A 78 -1.75 10.12 -16.75
C PRO A 78 -0.84 10.06 -17.99
N LEU A 79 -1.35 9.51 -19.09
CA LEU A 79 -0.57 9.38 -20.34
C LEU A 79 -0.18 10.74 -20.95
N ASP A 80 -0.94 11.78 -20.69
CA ASP A 80 -0.67 13.16 -21.15
C ASP A 80 0.24 13.96 -20.21
N HIS A 81 0.68 13.36 -19.11
CA HIS A 81 1.62 14.00 -18.19
C HIS A 81 3.00 14.17 -18.84
N ARG A 82 3.70 15.29 -18.56
CA ARG A 82 5.03 15.59 -19.13
C ARG A 82 6.07 14.47 -18.93
N LEU A 83 5.97 13.73 -17.84
CA LEU A 83 6.87 12.61 -17.55
C LEU A 83 6.46 11.31 -18.27
N ALA A 84 5.26 11.23 -18.84
CA ALA A 84 4.79 10.01 -19.48
C ALA A 84 5.53 9.69 -20.78
N SER A 85 6.18 10.66 -21.42
CA SER A 85 6.98 10.48 -22.64
C SER A 85 8.46 10.15 -22.37
N LYS A 86 8.91 10.19 -21.12
CA LYS A 86 10.32 9.91 -20.79
C LYS A 86 10.57 8.41 -20.75
N ASP A 87 11.65 7.94 -21.36
CA ASP A 87 12.05 6.53 -21.28
C ASP A 87 12.41 6.14 -19.84
N VAL A 88 13.15 7.00 -19.16
CA VAL A 88 13.56 6.84 -17.75
C VAL A 88 13.13 8.05 -16.95
N ILE A 89 12.44 7.82 -15.85
CA ILE A 89 12.07 8.85 -14.89
C ILE A 89 13.08 8.78 -13.72
N ASN A 90 13.79 9.89 -13.48
CA ASN A 90 14.75 10.00 -12.39
C ASN A 90 14.11 10.72 -11.19
N ARG A 91 14.70 10.53 -10.00
CA ARG A 91 14.25 11.22 -8.80
C ARG A 91 14.13 12.75 -8.95
N MET A 92 15.05 13.36 -9.72
CA MET A 92 15.06 14.80 -9.95
C MET A 92 13.91 15.30 -10.81
N ASP A 93 13.31 14.42 -11.61
CA ASP A 93 12.15 14.76 -12.42
C ASP A 93 10.89 14.98 -11.59
N LEU A 94 10.87 14.50 -10.35
CA LEU A 94 9.73 14.60 -9.43
C LEU A 94 9.77 15.86 -8.55
N VAL A 95 10.83 16.65 -8.62
CA VAL A 95 10.93 17.90 -7.86
C VAL A 95 9.77 18.84 -8.24
N GLY A 96 9.00 19.25 -7.23
CA GLY A 96 7.85 20.14 -7.41
C GLY A 96 6.57 19.47 -7.95
N GLU A 97 6.57 18.15 -8.21
CA GLU A 97 5.36 17.45 -8.62
C GLU A 97 4.33 17.37 -7.50
N GLU A 98 3.05 17.43 -7.88
CA GLU A 98 1.92 17.29 -6.97
C GLU A 98 1.51 15.82 -6.86
N VAL A 99 1.73 15.22 -5.69
CA VAL A 99 1.49 13.80 -5.42
C VAL A 99 0.24 13.63 -4.57
N LEU A 100 -0.72 12.91 -5.11
CA LEU A 100 -1.96 12.52 -4.43
C LEU A 100 -1.68 11.38 -3.45
N THR A 101 -2.34 11.40 -2.29
CA THR A 101 -2.21 10.36 -1.27
C THR A 101 -3.54 10.04 -0.59
N LEU A 102 -3.55 9.01 0.24
CA LEU A 102 -4.69 8.68 1.08
C LEU A 102 -4.84 9.65 2.24
N ASP A 103 -5.97 9.56 2.94
CA ASP A 103 -6.23 10.21 4.20
C ASP A 103 -5.12 9.96 5.24
N GLU A 104 -4.87 10.93 6.11
CA GLU A 104 -3.79 10.92 7.11
C GLU A 104 -3.84 9.77 8.13
N HIS A 105 -5.02 9.16 8.34
CA HIS A 105 -5.19 8.01 9.22
C HIS A 105 -4.55 6.72 8.65
N HIS A 106 -4.22 6.70 7.37
CA HIS A 106 -3.52 5.58 6.74
C HIS A 106 -2.00 5.72 6.91
N LEU A 107 -1.34 4.64 7.32
CA LEU A 107 0.12 4.56 7.32
C LEU A 107 0.73 4.88 5.95
N TYR A 108 0.02 4.53 4.89
CA TYR A 108 0.37 4.83 3.52
C TYR A 108 0.56 6.34 3.26
N HIS A 109 -0.30 7.20 3.83
CA HIS A 109 -0.15 8.66 3.75
C HIS A 109 1.22 9.10 4.26
N ARG A 110 1.61 8.63 5.46
CA ARG A 110 2.91 8.98 6.04
C ARG A 110 4.06 8.50 5.15
N GLN A 111 3.99 7.28 4.63
CA GLN A 111 5.02 6.73 3.75
C GLN A 111 5.18 7.53 2.46
N VAL A 112 4.06 7.92 1.82
CA VAL A 112 4.09 8.75 0.61
C VAL A 112 4.59 10.17 0.92
N THR A 113 4.19 10.75 2.05
CA THR A 113 4.65 12.08 2.48
C THR A 113 6.17 12.09 2.72
N GLU A 114 6.71 11.09 3.42
CA GLU A 114 8.16 10.95 3.63
C GLU A 114 8.91 10.76 2.30
N LEU A 115 8.33 9.98 1.38
CA LEU A 115 8.88 9.81 0.05
C LEU A 115 8.89 11.13 -0.73
N CYS A 116 7.80 11.90 -0.71
CA CYS A 116 7.72 13.23 -1.35
C CYS A 116 8.79 14.19 -0.79
N GLN A 117 8.99 14.21 0.52
CA GLN A 117 10.05 15.02 1.14
C GLN A 117 11.44 14.63 0.59
N THR A 118 11.72 13.34 0.46
CA THR A 118 12.98 12.83 -0.11
C THR A 118 13.16 13.21 -1.57
N LEU A 119 12.07 13.29 -2.33
CA LEU A 119 12.06 13.60 -3.75
C LEU A 119 11.99 15.09 -4.06
N GLY A 120 11.68 15.94 -3.09
CA GLY A 120 11.37 17.37 -3.31
C GLY A 120 10.02 17.58 -4.01
N ALA A 121 9.13 16.59 -3.91
CA ALA A 121 7.74 16.66 -4.40
C ALA A 121 6.80 17.20 -3.32
N ASN A 122 5.62 17.63 -3.70
CA ASN A 122 4.59 18.13 -2.79
C ASN A 122 3.48 17.11 -2.62
N THR A 123 3.03 16.91 -1.38
CA THR A 123 1.83 16.14 -1.12
C THR A 123 0.61 17.04 -1.29
N ARG A 124 -0.33 16.65 -2.12
CA ARG A 124 -1.55 17.41 -2.37
C ARG A 124 -2.54 17.21 -1.23
N ARG A 125 -2.92 18.30 -0.56
CA ARG A 125 -3.78 18.31 0.64
C ARG A 125 -5.21 18.71 0.37
N ASP A 126 -5.49 19.39 -0.75
CA ASP A 126 -6.83 19.85 -1.14
C ASP A 126 -7.73 18.70 -1.60
N PHE A 127 -7.16 17.52 -1.80
CA PHE A 127 -7.90 16.32 -2.16
C PHE A 127 -7.21 15.07 -1.61
N GLU A 128 -7.86 14.42 -0.65
CA GLU A 128 -7.39 13.19 -0.04
C GLU A 128 -8.32 12.03 -0.41
N GLY A 129 -7.75 11.00 -1.02
CA GLY A 129 -8.48 9.79 -1.36
C GLY A 129 -8.69 8.90 -0.13
N THR A 130 -9.78 8.14 -0.13
CA THR A 130 -10.11 7.17 0.93
C THR A 130 -9.71 5.74 0.59
N SER A 131 -9.37 5.46 -0.66
CA SER A 131 -8.92 4.16 -1.15
C SER A 131 -7.93 4.31 -2.31
N LEU A 132 -7.17 3.24 -2.58
CA LEU A 132 -6.27 3.21 -3.74
C LEU A 132 -7.02 3.36 -5.06
N ASP A 133 -8.24 2.85 -5.17
CA ASP A 133 -9.09 3.04 -6.35
C ASP A 133 -9.46 4.51 -6.55
N THR A 134 -9.77 5.23 -5.49
CA THR A 134 -10.03 6.66 -5.54
C THR A 134 -8.79 7.40 -6.07
N LEU A 135 -7.61 7.09 -5.55
CA LEU A 135 -6.35 7.69 -6.04
C LEU A 135 -6.15 7.42 -7.54
N ARG A 136 -6.35 6.17 -7.97
CA ARG A 136 -6.24 5.80 -9.38
C ARG A 136 -7.20 6.63 -10.25
N GLN A 137 -8.46 6.77 -9.84
CA GLN A 137 -9.45 7.58 -10.57
C GLN A 137 -9.07 9.05 -10.64
N MET A 138 -8.50 9.61 -9.57
CA MET A 138 -8.03 11.00 -9.57
C MET A 138 -6.87 11.21 -10.55
N VAL A 139 -5.96 10.24 -10.64
CA VAL A 139 -4.87 10.27 -11.65
C VAL A 139 -5.45 10.21 -13.06
N VAL A 140 -6.41 9.32 -13.31
CA VAL A 140 -7.12 9.24 -14.60
C VAL A 140 -7.76 10.57 -14.99
N MET A 141 -8.30 11.32 -14.02
CA MET A 141 -8.88 12.65 -14.23
C MET A 141 -7.84 13.77 -14.39
N GLY A 142 -6.55 13.46 -14.34
CA GLY A 142 -5.47 14.44 -14.48
C GLY A 142 -5.26 15.34 -13.25
N MET A 143 -5.72 14.92 -12.08
CA MET A 143 -5.64 15.73 -10.86
C MET A 143 -4.25 15.73 -10.21
N GLY A 144 -3.35 14.86 -10.64
CA GLY A 144 -1.99 14.73 -10.14
C GLY A 144 -1.41 13.36 -10.47
N ILE A 145 -0.27 13.08 -9.90
CA ILE A 145 0.37 11.76 -9.94
C ILE A 145 0.29 11.08 -8.57
N THR A 146 0.56 9.79 -8.49
CA THR A 146 0.60 9.08 -7.21
C THR A 146 1.61 7.93 -7.24
N PHE A 147 1.89 7.38 -6.06
CA PHE A 147 2.63 6.13 -5.92
C PHE A 147 1.67 5.03 -5.47
N LEU A 148 1.56 3.93 -6.22
CA LEU A 148 0.69 2.82 -5.89
C LEU A 148 1.49 1.55 -5.57
N PRO A 149 1.04 0.73 -4.61
CA PRO A 149 1.66 -0.55 -4.30
C PRO A 149 1.67 -1.48 -5.53
N ALA A 150 2.74 -2.23 -5.70
CA ALA A 150 2.90 -3.12 -6.85
C ALA A 150 1.80 -4.20 -6.94
N LEU A 151 1.33 -4.72 -5.80
CA LEU A 151 0.22 -5.67 -5.77
C LEU A 151 -1.08 -5.05 -6.28
N TYR A 152 -1.36 -3.81 -5.88
CA TYR A 152 -2.50 -3.05 -6.38
C TYR A 152 -2.39 -2.85 -7.90
N VAL A 153 -1.23 -2.39 -8.37
CA VAL A 153 -0.98 -2.16 -9.80
C VAL A 153 -1.20 -3.43 -10.61
N ALA A 154 -0.66 -4.55 -10.15
CA ALA A 154 -0.81 -5.84 -10.83
C ALA A 154 -2.27 -6.35 -10.85
N SER A 155 -3.06 -6.00 -9.83
CA SER A 155 -4.46 -6.40 -9.72
C SER A 155 -5.42 -5.50 -10.51
N GLU A 156 -5.23 -4.17 -10.45
CA GLU A 156 -6.26 -3.21 -10.80
C GLU A 156 -5.92 -2.33 -12.03
N ILE A 157 -4.65 -2.23 -12.43
CA ILE A 157 -4.26 -1.42 -13.59
C ILE A 157 -4.04 -2.31 -14.80
N ARG A 158 -4.73 -1.98 -15.90
CA ARG A 158 -4.64 -2.69 -17.18
C ARG A 158 -3.86 -1.85 -18.19
N GLU A 159 -3.29 -2.52 -19.19
CA GLU A 159 -2.60 -1.84 -20.31
C GLU A 159 -3.51 -0.88 -21.11
N THR A 160 -4.83 -1.10 -21.06
CA THR A 160 -5.82 -0.25 -21.70
C THR A 160 -6.20 0.99 -20.90
N ASP A 161 -5.76 1.08 -19.64
CA ASP A 161 -6.04 2.28 -18.82
C ASP A 161 -5.23 3.48 -19.34
N PRO A 162 -5.79 4.71 -19.28
CA PRO A 162 -5.09 5.91 -19.72
C PRO A 162 -4.01 6.37 -18.72
N LEU A 163 -3.21 5.41 -18.24
CA LEU A 163 -2.22 5.56 -17.21
C LEU A 163 -0.88 5.00 -17.64
N ARG A 164 0.19 5.64 -17.21
CA ARG A 164 1.53 5.08 -17.23
C ARG A 164 1.93 4.65 -15.83
N VAL A 165 2.44 3.43 -15.73
CA VAL A 165 3.12 2.90 -14.53
C VAL A 165 4.61 2.90 -14.79
N ALA A 166 5.39 3.43 -13.87
CA ALA A 166 6.84 3.54 -14.01
C ALA A 166 7.58 3.31 -12.69
N ASP A 167 8.82 2.87 -12.81
CA ASP A 167 9.79 2.94 -11.74
C ASP A 167 10.50 4.31 -11.76
N VAL A 168 10.98 4.75 -10.62
CA VAL A 168 11.77 5.97 -10.51
C VAL A 168 13.21 5.60 -10.20
N PHE A 169 14.12 5.99 -11.09
CA PHE A 169 15.54 5.72 -10.92
C PHE A 169 16.17 6.63 -9.86
N GLY A 170 17.05 6.06 -9.04
CA GLY A 170 17.81 6.80 -8.02
C GLY A 170 17.06 7.02 -6.71
N VAL A 171 15.96 6.30 -6.47
CA VAL A 171 15.26 6.29 -5.19
C VAL A 171 14.72 4.90 -4.86
N ASN A 172 14.76 4.53 -3.59
CA ASN A 172 14.15 3.30 -3.10
C ASN A 172 12.72 3.60 -2.63
N MET A 173 11.74 2.93 -3.24
CA MET A 173 10.32 3.11 -2.95
C MET A 173 9.72 1.76 -2.59
N TYR A 174 9.79 1.40 -1.29
CA TYR A 174 9.35 0.09 -0.80
C TYR A 174 8.51 0.21 0.47
N ARG A 175 7.65 -0.78 0.65
CA ARG A 175 6.95 -1.05 1.90
C ARG A 175 7.32 -2.46 2.37
N ASP A 176 7.63 -2.61 3.65
CA ASP A 176 7.87 -3.91 4.25
C ASP A 176 6.59 -4.41 4.92
N HIS A 177 6.17 -5.61 4.59
CA HIS A 177 4.99 -6.25 5.15
C HIS A 177 5.37 -7.33 6.13
N ALA A 178 4.57 -7.48 7.18
CA ALA A 178 4.80 -8.47 8.22
C ALA A 178 3.50 -9.07 8.73
N LEU A 179 3.63 -10.26 9.27
CA LEU A 179 2.62 -10.95 10.04
C LEU A 179 2.91 -10.74 11.52
N ALA A 180 1.88 -10.45 12.32
CA ALA A 180 2.05 -10.33 13.76
C ALA A 180 0.96 -11.11 14.51
N TRP A 181 1.31 -11.66 15.66
CA TRP A 181 0.42 -12.36 16.59
C TRP A 181 0.85 -12.09 18.04
N ARG A 182 -0.01 -12.44 18.99
CA ARG A 182 0.34 -12.29 20.41
C ARG A 182 1.47 -13.23 20.79
N SER A 183 2.49 -12.71 21.48
CA SER A 183 3.54 -13.52 22.08
C SER A 183 2.92 -14.51 23.07
N ARG A 184 3.40 -15.75 23.06
CA ARG A 184 3.07 -16.72 24.11
C ARG A 184 3.82 -16.32 25.36
N SER A 185 3.11 -16.07 26.46
CA SER A 185 3.65 -15.89 27.80
C SER A 185 4.16 -17.23 28.33
#